data_0d1d0a83e0383db23420926882ced09f
#
_entry.id   0d1d0a83e0383db23420926882ced09f
#
_cell.length_a   1.000
_cell.length_b   1.000
_cell.length_c   1.000
_cell.angle_alpha   90.00
_cell.angle_beta   90.00
_cell.angle_gamma   90.00
#
_symmetry.space_group_name_H-M   'P 1'
#
loop_
_entity.id
_entity.type
_entity.pdbx_description
1 polymer ?
#
loop_
_entity_poly.entity_id
_entity_poly.type
_entity_poly.pdbx_seq_one_letter_code
_entity_poly.pdbx_strand_id
1 'polypeptide(L)' 'MSKLALEPVNANVCRVLTPTGLHVGNLKLIGGVWKFKAIGYDATGQVLPGGGPLTDKHNQVFAMLDEAEINQILG' A
#
# COMPACT_ATOMS: atom_id res chain seq x y z
N MET A 1 -7.25 -2.91 17.14
CA MET A 1 -6.16 -3.01 16.18
C MET A 1 -6.59 -2.44 14.85
N SER A 2 -5.82 -1.56 14.29
CA SER A 2 -6.16 -0.98 13.00
C SER A 2 -5.93 -2.00 11.88
N LYS A 3 -6.78 -1.94 10.88
CA LYS A 3 -6.72 -2.84 9.73
C LYS A 3 -6.69 -2.02 8.46
N LEU A 4 -5.70 -2.31 7.62
CA LEU A 4 -5.59 -1.64 6.34
C LEU A 4 -6.70 -2.12 5.40
N ALA A 5 -7.28 -1.18 4.67
CA ALA A 5 -8.28 -1.47 3.66
C ALA A 5 -7.63 -1.52 2.29
N LEU A 6 -8.04 -2.49 1.47
CA LEU A 6 -7.57 -2.64 0.09
C LEU A 6 -8.68 -2.18 -0.83
N GLU A 7 -8.37 -1.23 -1.71
CA GLU A 7 -9.33 -0.66 -2.64
C GLU A 7 -8.85 -0.84 -4.07
N PRO A 8 -9.38 -1.83 -4.79
CA PRO A 8 -8.97 -2.06 -6.18
C PRO A 8 -9.27 -0.87 -7.07
N VAL A 9 -8.28 -0.44 -7.84
CA VAL A 9 -8.44 0.61 -8.85
C VAL A 9 -8.70 -0.01 -10.22
N ASN A 10 -7.92 -1.06 -10.53
CA ASN A 10 -8.06 -1.85 -11.75
C ASN A 10 -7.43 -3.22 -11.51
N ALA A 11 -7.29 -4.02 -12.56
CA ALA A 11 -6.76 -5.38 -12.44
C ALA A 11 -5.32 -5.44 -11.93
N ASN A 12 -4.58 -4.33 -12.04
CA ASN A 12 -3.14 -4.30 -11.75
C ASN A 12 -2.75 -3.37 -10.62
N VAL A 13 -3.70 -2.62 -10.05
CA VAL A 13 -3.42 -1.63 -9.00
C VAL A 13 -4.50 -1.68 -7.93
N CYS A 14 -4.04 -1.69 -6.67
CA CYS A 14 -4.91 -1.65 -5.50
C CYS A 14 -4.38 -0.59 -4.54
N ARG A 15 -5.27 0.31 -4.09
CA ARG A 15 -4.90 1.31 -3.08
C ARG A 15 -4.88 0.67 -1.70
N VAL A 16 -4.00 1.15 -0.85
CA VAL A 16 -3.93 0.74 0.55
C VAL A 16 -4.23 1.94 1.45
N LEU A 17 -5.26 1.81 2.28
CA LEU A 17 -5.72 2.89 3.13
C LEU A 17 -5.79 2.45 4.58
N THR A 18 -5.57 3.40 5.50
CA THR A 18 -5.82 3.16 6.92
C THR A 18 -7.32 3.13 7.20
N PRO A 19 -7.74 2.67 8.40
CA PRO A 19 -9.17 2.72 8.77
C PRO A 19 -9.77 4.12 8.74
N THR A 20 -8.95 5.15 8.87
CA THR A 20 -9.41 6.54 8.80
C THR A 20 -9.42 7.10 7.38
N GLY A 21 -9.04 6.29 6.39
CA GLY A 21 -9.07 6.70 4.98
C GLY A 21 -7.78 7.35 4.48
N LEU A 22 -6.71 7.34 5.28
CA LEU A 22 -5.42 7.86 4.82
C LEU A 22 -4.80 6.91 3.81
N HIS A 23 -4.45 7.42 2.63
CA HIS A 23 -3.82 6.64 1.57
C HIS A 23 -2.31 6.51 1.88
N VAL A 24 -1.87 5.29 2.19
CA VAL A 24 -0.49 5.03 2.64
C VAL A 24 0.36 4.30 1.62
N GLY A 25 -0.23 3.87 0.52
CA GLY A 25 0.51 3.22 -0.55
C GLY A 25 -0.40 2.54 -1.55
N ASN A 26 0.22 1.84 -2.47
CA ASN A 26 -0.48 1.07 -3.50
C ASN A 26 0.19 -0.29 -3.67
N LEU A 27 -0.61 -1.28 -4.03
CA LEU A 27 -0.11 -2.58 -4.46
C LEU A 27 -0.21 -2.62 -5.97
N LYS A 28 0.89 -2.95 -6.64
CA LYS A 28 0.96 -3.00 -8.10
C LYS A 28 1.38 -4.37 -8.55
N LEU A 29 0.65 -4.92 -9.52
CA LEU A 29 0.97 -6.21 -10.12
C LEU A 29 2.10 -6.01 -11.13
N ILE A 30 3.28 -6.52 -10.80
CA ILE A 30 4.49 -6.34 -11.59
C ILE A 30 5.19 -7.70 -11.68
N GLY A 31 5.37 -8.21 -12.90
CA GLY A 31 6.06 -9.49 -13.09
C GLY A 31 5.39 -10.66 -12.40
N GLY A 32 4.05 -10.66 -12.32
CA GLY A 32 3.30 -11.74 -11.71
C GLY A 32 3.21 -11.71 -10.19
N VAL A 33 3.76 -10.69 -9.54
CA VAL A 33 3.67 -10.52 -8.08
C VAL A 33 3.15 -9.13 -7.76
N TRP A 34 2.60 -8.98 -6.55
CA TRP A 34 2.14 -7.68 -6.06
C TRP A 34 3.23 -7.03 -5.25
N LYS A 35 3.62 -5.83 -5.65
CA LYS A 35 4.66 -5.06 -4.96
C LYS A 35 4.03 -3.85 -4.29
N PHE A 36 4.31 -3.68 -2.99
CA PHE A 36 3.81 -2.53 -2.24
C PHE A 36 4.69 -1.30 -2.52
N LYS A 37 4.05 -0.22 -2.95
CA LYS A 37 4.72 1.06 -3.16
C LYS A 37 4.19 2.04 -2.11
N ALA A 38 4.99 2.30 -1.08
CA ALA A 38 4.63 3.25 -0.04
C ALA A 38 4.52 4.65 -0.61
N ILE A 39 3.59 5.44 -0.08
CA ILE A 39 3.51 6.86 -0.40
C ILE A 39 3.35 7.68 0.88
N GLY A 40 3.84 8.91 0.82
CA GLY A 40 3.59 9.93 1.82
C GLY A 40 3.16 11.20 1.13
N TYR A 41 2.90 12.23 1.92
CA TYR A 41 2.51 13.54 1.41
C TYR A 41 3.33 14.60 2.14
N ASP A 42 3.81 15.62 1.42
CA ASP A 42 4.51 16.73 2.05
C ASP A 42 3.51 17.76 2.60
N ALA A 43 4.01 18.84 3.16
CA ALA A 43 3.17 19.87 3.78
C ALA A 43 2.23 20.55 2.77
N THR A 44 2.55 20.49 1.48
CA THR A 44 1.72 21.09 0.43
C THR A 44 0.76 20.09 -0.21
N GLY A 45 0.77 18.83 0.26
CA GLY A 45 -0.09 17.78 -0.26
C GLY A 45 0.46 17.05 -1.47
N GLN A 46 1.72 17.28 -1.84
CA GLN A 46 2.34 16.55 -2.93
C GLN A 46 2.75 15.14 -2.50
N VAL A 47 2.56 14.18 -3.40
CA VAL A 47 2.92 12.78 -3.12
C VAL A 47 4.43 12.62 -3.05
N LEU A 48 4.87 11.91 -2.01
CA LEU A 48 6.28 11.53 -1.83
C LEU A 48 6.40 10.02 -2.07
N PRO A 49 6.79 9.59 -3.29
CA PRO A 49 6.92 8.16 -3.58
C PRO A 49 7.94 7.50 -2.66
N GLY A 50 7.56 6.36 -2.11
CA GLY A 50 8.42 5.62 -1.17
C GLY A 50 8.43 6.16 0.24
N GLY A 51 7.76 7.29 0.51
CA GLY A 51 7.71 7.90 1.83
C GLY A 51 6.49 7.48 2.63
N GLY A 52 6.20 8.24 3.70
CA GLY A 52 5.00 8.07 4.51
C GLY A 52 5.12 7.04 5.62
N PRO A 53 3.98 6.72 6.28
CA PRO A 53 3.98 5.85 7.47
C PRO A 53 4.50 4.44 7.24
N LEU A 54 4.37 3.92 6.01
CA LEU A 54 4.81 2.57 5.67
C LEU A 54 6.07 2.56 4.80
N THR A 55 6.89 3.59 4.91
CA THR A 55 8.13 3.70 4.12
C THR A 55 9.05 2.49 4.31
N ASP A 56 9.08 1.90 5.51
CA ASP A 56 9.91 0.71 5.80
C ASP A 56 9.48 -0.51 4.99
N LYS A 57 8.26 -0.52 4.49
CA LYS A 57 7.71 -1.63 3.72
C LYS A 57 7.70 -1.36 2.22
N HIS A 58 8.30 -0.25 1.78
CA HIS A 58 8.38 0.08 0.37
C HIS A 58 9.09 -1.04 -0.39
N ASN A 59 8.48 -1.49 -1.49
CA ASN A 59 8.94 -2.61 -2.32
C ASN A 59 8.70 -4.01 -1.70
N GLN A 60 7.94 -4.10 -0.61
CA GLN A 60 7.52 -5.41 -0.08
C GLN A 60 6.73 -6.18 -1.14
N VAL A 61 7.07 -7.46 -1.33
CA VAL A 61 6.47 -8.31 -2.36
C VAL A 61 5.50 -9.31 -1.74
N PHE A 62 4.35 -9.49 -2.41
CA PHE A 62 3.36 -10.48 -2.06
C PHE A 62 3.06 -11.34 -3.29
N ALA A 63 2.99 -12.65 -3.11
CA ALA A 63 2.72 -13.57 -4.22
C ALA A 63 1.29 -13.38 -4.76
N MET A 64 0.35 -13.01 -3.89
CA MET A 64 -1.05 -12.81 -4.26
C MET A 64 -1.65 -11.69 -3.40
N LEU A 65 -2.80 -11.19 -3.82
CA LEU A 65 -3.51 -10.12 -3.13
C LEU A 65 -4.36 -10.72 -2.01
N ASP A 66 -3.72 -10.99 -0.88
CA ASP A 66 -4.36 -11.59 0.31
C ASP A 66 -4.40 -10.55 1.41
N GLU A 67 -5.60 -10.08 1.73
CA GLU A 67 -5.80 -9.01 2.72
C GLU A 67 -5.23 -9.36 4.09
N ALA A 68 -5.41 -10.60 4.54
CA ALA A 68 -4.92 -11.03 5.85
C ALA A 68 -3.39 -11.01 5.91
N GLU A 69 -2.72 -11.54 4.89
CA GLU A 69 -1.26 -11.54 4.81
C GLU A 69 -0.72 -10.12 4.69
N ILE A 70 -1.35 -9.30 3.85
CA ILE A 70 -0.94 -7.92 3.66
C ILE A 70 -1.03 -7.14 4.97
N ASN A 71 -2.11 -7.30 5.71
CA ASN A 71 -2.26 -6.65 7.02
C ASN A 71 -1.25 -7.17 8.03
N GLN A 72 -0.92 -8.45 7.99
CA GLN A 72 0.06 -9.02 8.90
C GLN A 72 1.45 -8.42 8.68
N ILE A 73 1.82 -8.19 7.43
CA ILE A 73 3.15 -7.70 7.06
C ILE A 73 3.21 -6.17 7.10
N LEU A 74 2.22 -5.48 6.55
CA LEU A 74 2.22 -4.02 6.48
C LEU A 74 1.69 -3.36 7.76
N GLY A 75 0.75 -4.00 8.39
CA GLY A 75 0.11 -3.46 9.59
C GLY A 75 0.90 -3.71 10.88
#